data_bbb7b65d2006181b4832069ac7c5f9b0
#
_entry.id   bbb7b65d2006181b4832069ac7c5f9b0
#
_cell.length_a   1.000
_cell.length_b   1.000
_cell.length_c   1.000
_cell.angle_alpha   90.00
_cell.angle_beta   90.00
_cell.angle_gamma   90.00
#
_symmetry.space_group_name_H-M   'P 1'
#
loop_
_entity.id
_entity.type
_entity.pdbx_description
1 polymer ?
#
loop_
_entity_poly.entity_id
_entity_poly.type
_entity_poly.pdbx_seq_one_letter_code
_entity_poly.pdbx_strand_id
1 'polypeptide(L)'
;RFQKLDVLSVMLRQIGAQIQAMHLEDAVNVLRNGDGNDNAAAVFTAGTSPISGEKGTLTYAQLVEFWAQFAPYEINTMLVTNATMVRLLKLTELQNPLTGLNFQGTGKFETPLGASLLRTQAMADGCILAFDRRYALEMVQAGDVGVEYDKLIDRQL
;
A
#
# COMPACT_ATOMS: atom_id res chain seq x y z
N ARG A 1 -2.28 18.98 41.00
CA ARG A 1 -2.74 17.57 40.76
C ARG A 1 -2.27 17.18 39.38
N PHE A 2 -1.09 16.58 39.32
CA PHE A 2 -0.64 15.98 38.07
C PHE A 2 -1.55 14.79 37.76
N GLN A 3 -2.32 14.85 36.69
CA GLN A 3 -2.98 13.67 36.14
C GLN A 3 -1.84 12.69 35.81
N LYS A 4 -1.83 11.55 36.46
CA LYS A 4 -0.99 10.43 36.03
C LYS A 4 -1.50 10.06 34.64
N LEU A 5 -0.86 10.58 33.60
CA LEU A 5 -1.01 10.00 32.25
C LEU A 5 -0.69 8.51 32.44
N ASP A 6 -1.58 7.68 31.99
CA ASP A 6 -1.33 6.24 31.95
C ASP A 6 -0.28 5.96 30.88
N VAL A 7 0.98 6.15 31.26
CA VAL A 7 2.14 6.01 30.37
C VAL A 7 2.16 4.60 29.77
N LEU A 8 1.71 3.60 30.53
CA LEU A 8 1.67 2.22 30.06
C LEU A 8 0.69 2.06 28.90
N SER A 9 -0.51 2.63 28.96
CA SER A 9 -1.48 2.52 27.87
C SER A 9 -1.02 3.25 26.61
N VAL A 10 -0.31 4.37 26.76
CA VAL A 10 0.29 5.09 25.62
C VAL A 10 1.40 4.25 24.97
N MET A 11 2.28 3.66 25.80
CA MET A 11 3.35 2.78 25.29
C MET A 11 2.79 1.55 24.57
N LEU A 12 1.75 0.90 25.11
CA LEU A 12 1.12 -0.26 24.48
C LEU A 12 0.49 0.11 23.11
N ARG A 13 -0.15 1.28 23.01
CA ARG A 13 -0.67 1.77 21.74
C ARG A 13 0.44 2.02 20.71
N GLN A 14 1.55 2.60 21.16
CA GLN A 14 2.71 2.83 20.28
C GLN A 14 3.33 1.52 19.79
N ILE A 15 3.48 0.54 20.68
CA ILE A 15 3.97 -0.80 20.33
C ILE A 15 3.03 -1.47 19.33
N GLY A 16 1.71 -1.43 19.56
CA GLY A 16 0.73 -1.98 18.63
C GLY A 16 0.78 -1.32 17.26
N ALA A 17 0.90 0.02 17.20
CA ALA A 17 1.06 0.75 15.95
C ALA A 17 2.36 0.39 15.22
N GLN A 18 3.46 0.20 15.96
CA GLN A 18 4.74 -0.22 15.40
C GLN A 18 4.67 -1.63 14.80
N ILE A 19 4.05 -2.58 15.50
CA ILE A 19 3.84 -3.95 15.00
C ILE A 19 3.03 -3.93 13.71
N GLN A 20 1.94 -3.15 13.65
CA GLN A 20 1.13 -3.01 12.44
C GLN A 20 1.92 -2.41 11.26
N ALA A 21 2.76 -1.42 11.53
CA ALA A 21 3.62 -0.82 10.52
C ALA A 21 4.63 -1.84 9.97
N MET A 22 5.27 -2.63 10.83
CA MET A 22 6.20 -3.69 10.44
C MET A 22 5.50 -4.78 9.61
N HIS A 23 4.31 -5.22 10.01
CA HIS A 23 3.54 -6.20 9.23
C HIS A 23 3.18 -5.65 7.85
N LEU A 24 2.87 -4.37 7.73
CA LEU A 24 2.61 -3.74 6.44
C LEU A 24 3.87 -3.69 5.56
N GLU A 25 5.01 -3.33 6.13
CA GLU A 25 6.30 -3.33 5.42
C GLU A 25 6.67 -4.73 4.94
N ASP A 26 6.54 -5.74 5.80
CA ASP A 26 6.80 -7.13 5.45
C ASP A 26 5.86 -7.62 4.34
N ALA A 27 4.57 -7.34 4.44
CA ALA A 27 3.59 -7.70 3.42
C ALA A 27 3.92 -7.05 2.06
N VAL A 28 4.26 -5.76 2.04
CA VAL A 28 4.66 -5.05 0.81
C VAL A 28 5.97 -5.62 0.26
N ASN A 29 6.91 -5.96 1.13
CA ASN A 29 8.18 -6.57 0.72
C ASN A 29 7.96 -7.94 0.07
N VAL A 30 7.14 -8.80 0.66
CA VAL A 30 6.80 -10.12 0.10
C VAL A 30 6.03 -9.98 -1.21
N LEU A 31 5.06 -9.09 -1.29
CA LEU A 31 4.33 -8.82 -2.54
C LEU A 31 5.24 -8.34 -3.68
N ARG A 32 6.30 -7.61 -3.35
CA ARG A 32 7.23 -7.06 -4.34
C ARG A 32 8.34 -8.03 -4.71
N ASN A 33 8.98 -8.63 -3.71
CA ASN A 33 10.21 -9.40 -3.88
C ASN A 33 10.00 -10.91 -3.79
N GLY A 34 8.78 -11.34 -3.49
CA GLY A 34 8.46 -12.75 -3.22
C GLY A 34 8.95 -13.22 -1.86
N ASP A 35 8.71 -14.47 -1.59
CA ASP A 35 9.12 -15.16 -0.35
C ASP A 35 10.44 -15.93 -0.49
N GLY A 36 11.17 -15.75 -1.60
CA GLY A 36 12.41 -16.46 -1.90
C GLY A 36 12.25 -17.70 -2.77
N ASN A 37 11.04 -18.00 -3.26
CA ASN A 37 10.74 -19.14 -4.13
C ASN A 37 10.54 -18.72 -5.60
N ASP A 38 11.32 -17.78 -6.10
CA ASP A 38 11.24 -17.24 -7.47
C ASP A 38 9.86 -16.67 -7.86
N ASN A 39 9.10 -16.19 -6.88
CA ASN A 39 7.77 -15.64 -7.05
C ASN A 39 7.72 -14.10 -6.88
N ALA A 40 8.82 -13.42 -7.16
CA ALA A 40 8.86 -11.97 -7.16
C ALA A 40 7.87 -11.37 -8.17
N ALA A 41 7.29 -10.22 -7.83
CA ALA A 41 6.36 -9.54 -8.72
C ALA A 41 7.02 -9.15 -10.05
N ALA A 42 6.27 -9.32 -11.15
CA ALA A 42 6.70 -8.83 -12.45
C ALA A 42 6.84 -7.30 -12.42
N VAL A 43 7.92 -6.78 -13.00
CA VAL A 43 8.20 -5.34 -13.03
C VAL A 43 7.90 -4.78 -14.42
N PHE A 44 6.95 -3.85 -14.47
CA PHE A 44 6.70 -3.01 -15.63
C PHE A 44 7.40 -1.66 -15.43
N THR A 45 8.28 -1.28 -16.36
CA THR A 45 8.96 0.01 -16.32
C THR A 45 8.33 0.97 -17.31
N ALA A 46 7.77 2.07 -16.80
CA ALA A 46 7.20 3.11 -17.65
C ALA A 46 8.23 3.68 -18.64
N GLY A 47 7.81 3.88 -19.89
CA GLY A 47 8.68 4.39 -20.95
C GLY A 47 9.54 3.35 -21.67
N THR A 48 9.36 2.07 -21.39
CA THR A 48 9.98 0.96 -22.15
C THR A 48 9.11 0.49 -23.32
N SER A 49 7.81 0.80 -23.28
CA SER A 49 6.88 0.49 -24.37
C SER A 49 6.98 1.50 -25.51
N PRO A 50 6.89 1.08 -26.78
CA PRO A 50 6.93 1.98 -27.93
C PRO A 50 5.73 2.93 -28.02
N ILE A 51 4.67 2.70 -27.24
CA ILE A 51 3.44 3.51 -27.24
C ILE A 51 3.51 4.63 -26.17
N SER A 52 4.34 4.51 -25.16
CA SER A 52 4.23 5.27 -23.92
C SER A 52 5.32 6.31 -23.73
N GLY A 53 5.37 7.36 -24.42
CA GLY A 53 6.04 8.61 -24.07
C GLY A 53 7.45 8.53 -23.46
N GLU A 54 7.84 9.58 -22.78
CA GLU A 54 9.18 9.72 -22.20
C GLU A 54 9.41 8.82 -20.97
N LYS A 55 10.62 8.25 -20.89
CA LYS A 55 11.05 7.40 -19.78
C LYS A 55 10.91 8.12 -18.43
N GLY A 56 10.22 7.47 -17.50
CA GLY A 56 10.00 8.01 -16.16
C GLY A 56 8.81 8.96 -16.03
N THR A 57 8.09 9.24 -17.12
CA THR A 57 6.85 10.03 -17.10
C THR A 57 5.65 9.08 -17.04
N LEU A 58 4.82 9.24 -16.02
CA LEU A 58 3.59 8.48 -15.91
C LEU A 58 2.53 9.08 -16.84
N THR A 59 2.01 8.27 -17.77
CA THR A 59 0.91 8.64 -18.67
C THR A 59 -0.27 7.69 -18.49
N TYR A 60 -1.46 8.10 -18.92
CA TYR A 60 -2.64 7.25 -18.90
C TYR A 60 -2.45 6.00 -19.80
N ALA A 61 -1.82 6.16 -20.96
CA ALA A 61 -1.52 5.05 -21.86
C ALA A 61 -0.67 3.96 -21.16
N GLN A 62 0.34 4.37 -20.39
CA GLN A 62 1.17 3.44 -19.61
C GLN A 62 0.39 2.71 -18.53
N LEU A 63 -0.58 3.36 -17.90
CA LEU A 63 -1.48 2.69 -16.93
C LEU A 63 -2.35 1.63 -17.62
N VAL A 64 -2.84 1.91 -18.83
CA VAL A 64 -3.62 0.95 -19.60
C VAL A 64 -2.76 -0.24 -20.03
N GLU A 65 -1.52 -0.01 -20.49
CA GLU A 65 -0.57 -1.07 -20.82
C GLU A 65 -0.23 -1.93 -19.59
N PHE A 66 -0.01 -1.30 -18.45
CA PHE A 66 0.22 -1.98 -17.20
C PHE A 66 -0.97 -2.87 -16.81
N TRP A 67 -2.18 -2.34 -16.91
CA TRP A 67 -3.40 -3.10 -16.66
C TRP A 67 -3.54 -4.31 -17.60
N ALA A 68 -3.21 -4.16 -18.88
CA ALA A 68 -3.33 -5.24 -19.86
C ALA A 68 -2.42 -6.44 -19.56
N GLN A 69 -1.33 -6.25 -18.82
CA GLN A 69 -0.41 -7.33 -18.45
C GLN A 69 -0.91 -8.23 -17.31
N PHE A 70 -2.00 -7.84 -16.65
CA PHE A 70 -2.53 -8.62 -15.52
C PHE A 70 -3.38 -9.83 -15.93
N ALA A 71 -3.78 -9.93 -17.18
CA ALA A 71 -4.56 -11.09 -17.63
C ALA A 71 -3.86 -12.42 -17.28
N PRO A 72 -4.56 -13.42 -16.72
CA PRO A 72 -6.01 -13.54 -16.54
C PRO A 72 -6.56 -12.96 -15.21
N TYR A 73 -5.72 -12.33 -14.38
CA TYR A 73 -6.12 -11.76 -13.11
C TYR A 73 -6.67 -10.35 -13.27
N GLU A 74 -7.38 -9.86 -12.25
CA GLU A 74 -7.94 -8.52 -12.22
C GLU A 74 -7.18 -7.65 -11.21
N ILE A 75 -6.87 -6.41 -11.59
CA ILE A 75 -6.37 -5.43 -10.64
C ILE A 75 -7.56 -4.91 -9.84
N ASN A 76 -7.63 -5.25 -8.56
CA ASN A 76 -8.64 -4.69 -7.66
C ASN A 76 -8.04 -3.78 -6.57
N THR A 77 -6.72 -3.80 -6.41
CA THR A 77 -6.01 -2.97 -5.44
C THR A 77 -4.70 -2.45 -6.02
N MET A 78 -4.44 -1.18 -5.80
CA MET A 78 -3.16 -0.53 -6.11
C MET A 78 -2.63 0.17 -4.86
N LEU A 79 -1.39 -0.13 -4.48
CA LEU A 79 -0.65 0.60 -3.45
C LEU A 79 0.24 1.64 -4.10
N VAL A 80 0.21 2.85 -3.56
CA VAL A 80 1.02 3.98 -4.05
C VAL A 80 1.52 4.83 -2.89
N THR A 81 2.64 5.54 -3.12
CA THR A 81 3.09 6.58 -2.19
C THR A 81 2.31 7.88 -2.39
N ASN A 82 2.41 8.80 -1.44
CA ASN A 82 1.79 10.12 -1.57
C ASN A 82 2.26 10.87 -2.83
N ALA A 83 3.54 10.80 -3.15
CA ALA A 83 4.11 11.45 -4.33
C ALA A 83 3.55 10.85 -5.63
N THR A 84 3.45 9.52 -5.70
CA THR A 84 2.87 8.82 -6.85
C THR A 84 1.37 9.10 -6.96
N MET A 85 0.64 9.16 -5.84
CA MET A 85 -0.77 9.55 -5.82
C MET A 85 -0.98 10.94 -6.44
N VAL A 86 -0.17 11.92 -6.06
CA VAL A 86 -0.26 13.28 -6.63
C VAL A 86 -0.01 13.28 -8.14
N ARG A 87 0.93 12.46 -8.62
CA ARG A 87 1.19 12.31 -10.07
C ARG A 87 -0.01 11.71 -10.80
N LEU A 88 -0.62 10.67 -10.23
CA LEU A 88 -1.85 10.07 -10.78
C LEU A 88 -2.98 11.09 -10.85
N LEU A 89 -3.23 11.82 -9.76
CA LEU A 89 -4.29 12.85 -9.71
C LEU A 89 -4.07 14.02 -10.67
N LYS A 90 -2.84 14.23 -11.15
CA LYS A 90 -2.53 15.27 -12.15
C LYS A 90 -2.75 14.82 -13.58
N LEU A 91 -3.01 13.54 -13.84
CA LEU A 91 -3.35 13.08 -15.18
C LEU A 91 -4.69 13.68 -15.61
N THR A 92 -4.71 14.32 -16.77
CA THR A 92 -5.89 15.04 -17.30
C THR A 92 -7.07 14.11 -17.50
N GLU A 93 -6.80 12.87 -17.90
CA GLU A 93 -7.80 11.83 -18.12
C GLU A 93 -8.50 11.43 -16.82
N LEU A 94 -7.80 11.48 -15.69
CA LEU A 94 -8.36 11.17 -14.38
C LEU A 94 -9.04 12.36 -13.70
N GLN A 95 -8.84 13.57 -14.22
CA GLN A 95 -9.50 14.79 -13.72
C GLN A 95 -10.87 15.04 -14.37
N ASN A 96 -11.18 14.36 -15.47
CA ASN A 96 -12.42 14.58 -16.19
C ASN A 96 -13.61 13.91 -15.47
N PRO A 97 -14.58 14.68 -14.94
CA PRO A 97 -15.73 14.12 -14.24
C PRO A 97 -16.66 13.27 -15.13
N LEU A 98 -16.57 13.43 -16.45
CA LEU A 98 -17.35 12.62 -17.40
C LEU A 98 -16.89 11.16 -17.47
N THR A 99 -15.70 10.84 -16.97
CA THR A 99 -15.20 9.44 -16.90
C THR A 99 -15.77 8.66 -15.72
N GLY A 100 -16.68 9.22 -14.94
CA GLY A 100 -17.29 8.57 -13.77
C GLY A 100 -16.42 8.61 -12.50
N LEU A 101 -15.25 9.24 -12.55
CA LEU A 101 -14.32 9.35 -11.43
C LEU A 101 -14.67 10.57 -10.59
N ASN A 102 -15.59 10.40 -9.64
CA ASN A 102 -16.05 11.50 -8.80
C ASN A 102 -15.25 11.61 -7.49
N PHE A 103 -13.95 11.91 -7.60
CA PHE A 103 -13.10 12.18 -6.42
C PHE A 103 -13.60 13.38 -5.63
N GLN A 104 -14.04 14.44 -6.31
CA GLN A 104 -14.50 15.66 -5.66
C GLN A 104 -15.75 15.45 -4.80
N GLY A 105 -16.62 14.49 -5.18
CA GLY A 105 -17.84 14.20 -4.43
C GLY A 105 -17.68 13.15 -3.33
N THR A 106 -16.80 12.18 -3.50
CA THR A 106 -16.70 11.02 -2.60
C THR A 106 -15.45 11.01 -1.74
N GLY A 107 -14.42 11.77 -2.10
CA GLY A 107 -13.09 11.72 -1.48
C GLY A 107 -12.38 10.38 -1.65
N LYS A 108 -12.96 9.45 -2.41
CA LYS A 108 -12.37 8.16 -2.75
C LYS A 108 -11.93 8.19 -4.20
N PHE A 109 -10.72 7.71 -4.44
CA PHE A 109 -10.19 7.58 -5.77
C PHE A 109 -10.28 6.12 -6.20
N GLU A 110 -11.18 5.87 -7.14
CA GLU A 110 -11.23 4.62 -7.88
C GLU A 110 -10.60 4.88 -9.25
N THR A 111 -9.69 4.03 -9.67
CA THR A 111 -9.11 4.16 -11.01
C THR A 111 -10.15 3.73 -12.05
N PRO A 112 -10.07 4.23 -13.30
CA PRO A 112 -10.92 3.75 -14.38
C PRO A 112 -10.72 2.25 -14.67
N LEU A 113 -9.67 1.66 -14.11
CA LEU A 113 -9.34 0.24 -14.19
C LEU A 113 -10.06 -0.62 -13.14
N GLY A 114 -10.96 -0.04 -12.34
CA GLY A 114 -11.73 -0.76 -11.31
C GLY A 114 -10.97 -1.06 -10.02
N ALA A 115 -9.78 -0.51 -9.83
CA ALA A 115 -8.94 -0.75 -8.66
C ALA A 115 -9.13 0.32 -7.59
N SER A 116 -9.16 -0.11 -6.32
CA SER A 116 -9.06 0.78 -5.17
C SER A 116 -7.63 1.25 -4.98
N LEU A 117 -7.43 2.56 -4.84
CA LEU A 117 -6.13 3.17 -4.65
C LEU A 117 -5.87 3.41 -3.15
N LEU A 118 -4.85 2.74 -2.60
CA LEU A 118 -4.46 2.85 -1.20
C LEU A 118 -3.09 3.51 -1.07
N ARG A 119 -2.96 4.44 -0.13
CA ARG A 119 -1.69 5.10 0.16
C ARG A 119 -0.88 4.31 1.17
N THR A 120 0.41 4.17 0.89
CA THR A 120 1.37 3.57 1.81
C THR A 120 2.69 4.32 1.79
N GLN A 121 3.44 4.24 2.88
CA GLN A 121 4.83 4.73 2.96
C GLN A 121 5.84 3.58 2.89
N ALA A 122 5.38 2.34 2.85
CA ALA A 122 6.22 1.14 2.82
C ALA A 122 6.87 0.87 1.45
N MET A 123 6.77 1.81 0.50
CA MET A 123 7.31 1.69 -0.86
C MET A 123 8.16 2.90 -1.22
N ALA A 124 9.05 2.72 -2.21
CA ALA A 124 9.78 3.81 -2.82
C ALA A 124 8.85 4.69 -3.69
N ASP A 125 9.13 5.99 -3.75
CA ASP A 125 8.42 6.91 -4.63
C ASP A 125 8.60 6.56 -6.10
N GLY A 126 7.54 6.77 -6.88
CA GLY A 126 7.52 6.45 -8.31
C GLY A 126 7.14 5.00 -8.61
N CYS A 127 6.86 4.19 -7.59
CA CYS A 127 6.36 2.82 -7.76
C CYS A 127 4.84 2.76 -7.57
N ILE A 128 4.22 1.86 -8.32
CA ILE A 128 2.83 1.43 -8.17
C ILE A 128 2.88 -0.08 -8.00
N LEU A 129 2.32 -0.60 -6.91
CA LEU A 129 2.16 -2.02 -6.69
C LEU A 129 0.69 -2.37 -6.86
N ALA A 130 0.36 -3.11 -7.91
CA ALA A 130 -0.99 -3.54 -8.19
C ALA A 130 -1.12 -5.05 -8.00
N PHE A 131 -2.25 -5.48 -7.48
CA PHE A 131 -2.51 -6.89 -7.24
C PHE A 131 -4.00 -7.21 -7.14
N ASP A 132 -4.31 -8.49 -7.27
CA ASP A 132 -5.62 -9.04 -6.96
C ASP A 132 -5.62 -9.55 -5.51
N ARG A 133 -6.38 -8.90 -4.63
CA ARG A 133 -6.48 -9.25 -3.20
C ARG A 133 -6.91 -10.70 -2.94
N ARG A 134 -7.54 -11.34 -3.92
CA ARG A 134 -8.03 -12.72 -3.76
C ARG A 134 -6.90 -13.74 -3.79
N TYR A 135 -5.75 -13.38 -4.40
CA TYR A 135 -4.68 -14.34 -4.71
C TYR A 135 -3.27 -13.85 -4.33
N ALA A 136 -3.13 -12.58 -4.02
CA ALA A 136 -1.80 -11.95 -3.93
C ALA A 136 -1.01 -12.31 -2.67
N LEU A 137 -1.70 -12.49 -1.53
CA LEU A 137 -1.04 -12.73 -0.25
C LEU A 137 -1.96 -13.53 0.67
N GLU A 138 -1.40 -14.54 1.31
CA GLU A 138 -2.00 -15.25 2.42
C GLU A 138 -1.19 -14.97 3.69
N MET A 139 -1.86 -14.56 4.76
CA MET A 139 -1.24 -14.35 6.06
C MET A 139 -1.68 -15.46 7.02
N VAL A 140 -0.71 -16.24 7.48
CA VAL A 140 -0.94 -17.28 8.48
C VAL A 140 -0.43 -16.78 9.83
N GLN A 141 -1.33 -16.68 10.81
CA GLN A 141 -1.00 -16.27 12.17
C GLN A 141 -1.04 -17.48 13.12
N ALA A 142 0.08 -17.76 13.76
CA ALA A 142 0.19 -18.90 14.66
C ALA A 142 -0.41 -18.67 16.07
N GLY A 143 -0.69 -17.42 16.43
CA GLY A 143 -1.28 -17.02 17.70
C GLY A 143 -1.46 -15.52 17.82
N ASP A 144 -2.24 -15.10 18.80
CA ASP A 144 -2.43 -13.68 19.09
C ASP A 144 -1.22 -13.07 19.78
N VAL A 145 -1.01 -11.76 19.58
CA VAL A 145 0.02 -11.00 20.29
C VAL A 145 -0.41 -10.84 21.73
N GLY A 146 0.29 -11.51 22.66
CA GLY A 146 0.11 -11.38 24.09
C GLY A 146 1.12 -10.39 24.68
N VAL A 147 0.70 -9.62 25.68
CA VAL A 147 1.58 -8.78 26.50
C VAL A 147 1.59 -9.35 27.91
N GLU A 148 2.75 -9.84 28.34
CA GLU A 148 2.97 -10.26 29.72
C GLU A 148 3.74 -9.16 30.44
N TYR A 149 3.34 -8.83 31.66
CA TYR A 149 4.08 -7.94 32.53
C TYR A 149 4.19 -8.54 33.90
N ASP A 150 5.39 -8.49 34.48
CA ASP A 150 5.66 -8.92 35.84
C ASP A 150 5.82 -7.69 36.75
N LYS A 151 5.17 -7.73 37.88
CA LYS A 151 5.29 -6.70 38.91
C LYS A 151 6.33 -7.13 39.93
N LEU A 152 7.55 -6.63 39.80
CA LEU A 152 8.60 -6.80 40.78
C LEU A 152 8.20 -6.08 42.11
N ILE A 153 7.64 -6.82 43.02
CA ILE A 153 7.18 -6.32 44.34
C ILE A 153 8.37 -6.07 45.29
N ASP A 154 9.53 -6.69 45.04
CA ASP A 154 10.69 -6.71 45.96
C ASP A 154 11.59 -5.47 45.94
N ARG A 155 11.23 -4.41 45.20
CA ARG A 155 12.02 -3.16 45.18
C ARG A 155 11.26 -1.93 45.64
N GLN A 156 10.35 -2.08 46.60
CA GLN A 156 9.83 -0.96 47.39
C GLN A 156 10.48 -0.99 48.74
N LEU A 157 11.74 -0.57 48.82
CA LEU A 157 12.42 -0.08 50.02
C LEU A 157 12.59 1.42 49.86
#